data_00c7d55b58b9ba6213b01d08f8050ea2
#
_entry.id   00c7d55b58b9ba6213b01d08f8050ea2
#
_cell.length_a   1.000
_cell.length_b   1.000
_cell.length_c   1.000
_cell.angle_alpha   90.00
_cell.angle_beta   90.00
_cell.angle_gamma   90.00
#
_symmetry.space_group_name_H-M   'P 1'
#
loop_
_entity.id
_entity.type
_entity.pdbx_description
1 polymer ?
#
loop_
_entity_poly.entity_id
_entity_poly.type
_entity_poly.pdbx_seq_one_letter_code
_entity_poly.pdbx_strand_id
1 'polypeptide(L)'
;MTADVFAGVPGDEHGPAGPPGPGVFGDLVGQEPVVAELRRAAGAASAVLRGEPNSGMTHAWLFTGPPGSGRSVAARAFAAALLCPYGGCGQCPSCHQVRAGTHADLLLVRPDGLSYGVKQTRSLVLRAAGVPSGGRWQVVLFEDADRATEQAANALLKAIEEPPPRTVWLLCAPSAEELVTTIRSRCRLVVLRTPPAEAIAGVLSAEGVAPDRALTAARAAQGHIGRARRLATDQDAARRRDEVLAVPPRLTSLGPALSAAAALVKAAEAEAAAISADLDEPERGALRRAFGEGSTGKGVAKALRGAAGALRDLEDRQKSRATRLKRDALDRALLDLAAFYRDVLAVQVGATVDLASAGHESDVRRQAAESSAEATVRRIQAIMTCRERLELNVAPLLAVEEMALALAVGNR
;
A
#
# COMPACT_ATOMS: atom_id res chain seq x y z
N MET A 1 -37.21 51.43 -13.55
CA MET A 1 -36.55 50.97 -14.77
C MET A 1 -35.12 50.57 -14.42
N THR A 2 -34.91 49.33 -14.07
CA THR A 2 -33.58 48.66 -14.10
C THR A 2 -33.90 47.18 -14.29
N ALA A 3 -33.58 46.73 -15.50
CA ALA A 3 -33.86 45.41 -15.97
C ALA A 3 -32.73 44.42 -15.61
N ASP A 4 -33.16 43.20 -15.32
CA ASP A 4 -32.55 41.92 -15.38
C ASP A 4 -31.16 41.81 -16.03
N VAL A 5 -30.21 41.27 -15.25
CA VAL A 5 -29.01 40.54 -15.74
C VAL A 5 -28.88 39.23 -14.97
N PHE A 6 -29.73 38.26 -15.27
CA PHE A 6 -29.43 36.84 -15.05
C PHE A 6 -29.68 36.09 -16.36
N ALA A 7 -28.66 36.16 -17.21
CA ALA A 7 -28.60 35.30 -18.38
C ALA A 7 -28.29 33.86 -17.92
N GLY A 8 -29.19 32.91 -18.29
CA GLY A 8 -29.13 31.52 -17.94
C GLY A 8 -27.88 30.82 -18.47
N VAL A 9 -27.34 29.97 -17.61
CA VAL A 9 -26.40 28.91 -17.99
C VAL A 9 -27.22 27.84 -18.72
N PRO A 10 -26.83 27.42 -19.96
CA PRO A 10 -27.52 26.35 -20.65
C PRO A 10 -27.40 25.06 -19.84
N GLY A 11 -28.53 24.44 -19.55
CA GLY A 11 -28.61 23.11 -18.98
C GLY A 11 -28.06 22.07 -19.95
N ASP A 12 -26.97 21.43 -19.63
CA ASP A 12 -26.49 20.21 -20.29
C ASP A 12 -27.43 19.06 -19.95
N GLU A 13 -28.42 18.86 -20.78
CA GLU A 13 -29.36 17.71 -20.80
C GLU A 13 -28.72 16.47 -21.42
N HIS A 14 -27.55 16.09 -21.01
CA HIS A 14 -27.04 14.73 -21.26
C HIS A 14 -26.32 14.26 -19.98
N GLY A 15 -26.99 13.40 -19.23
CA GLY A 15 -26.33 12.59 -18.19
C GLY A 15 -25.21 11.81 -18.87
N PRO A 16 -23.94 11.95 -18.47
CA PRO A 16 -22.85 11.35 -19.20
C PRO A 16 -22.96 9.83 -19.14
N ALA A 17 -23.04 9.21 -20.30
CA ALA A 17 -22.60 7.83 -20.47
C ALA A 17 -21.22 7.71 -19.80
N GLY A 18 -21.02 6.67 -18.97
CA GLY A 18 -19.75 6.47 -18.28
C GLY A 18 -18.58 6.58 -19.26
N PRO A 19 -17.37 6.98 -18.81
CA PRO A 19 -16.26 7.29 -19.69
C PRO A 19 -16.00 6.15 -20.68
N PRO A 20 -15.80 6.42 -21.97
CA PRO A 20 -15.34 5.41 -22.91
C PRO A 20 -13.93 4.99 -22.48
N GLY A 21 -13.79 3.76 -21.97
CA GLY A 21 -12.50 3.24 -21.51
C GLY A 21 -12.50 2.81 -20.03
N PRO A 22 -11.35 2.33 -19.55
CA PRO A 22 -11.22 1.79 -18.18
C PRO A 22 -11.35 2.86 -17.08
N GLY A 23 -11.15 4.16 -17.39
CA GLY A 23 -11.20 5.26 -16.42
C GLY A 23 -10.24 5.04 -15.25
N VAL A 24 -10.67 5.42 -14.04
CA VAL A 24 -9.89 5.25 -12.80
C VAL A 24 -9.64 3.77 -12.42
N PHE A 25 -10.38 2.83 -13.01
CA PHE A 25 -10.24 1.40 -12.72
C PHE A 25 -9.25 0.68 -13.64
N GLY A 26 -8.58 1.38 -14.57
CA GLY A 26 -7.62 0.79 -15.52
C GLY A 26 -6.41 0.13 -14.86
N ASP A 27 -6.04 0.58 -13.67
CA ASP A 27 -4.92 0.01 -12.92
C ASP A 27 -5.30 -1.30 -12.16
N LEU A 28 -6.58 -1.73 -12.22
CA LEU A 28 -7.06 -2.96 -11.55
C LEU A 28 -7.02 -4.16 -12.49
N VAL A 29 -5.83 -4.71 -12.65
CA VAL A 29 -5.55 -5.81 -13.57
C VAL A 29 -6.05 -7.13 -13.01
N GLY A 30 -6.79 -7.91 -13.83
CA GLY A 30 -7.31 -9.21 -13.42
C GLY A 30 -8.40 -9.15 -12.33
N GLN A 31 -9.06 -8.00 -12.18
CA GLN A 31 -10.07 -7.74 -11.14
C GLN A 31 -11.45 -7.38 -11.74
N GLU A 32 -11.78 -7.91 -12.91
CA GLU A 32 -13.00 -7.55 -13.64
C GLU A 32 -14.28 -7.63 -12.79
N PRO A 33 -14.50 -8.68 -11.95
CA PRO A 33 -15.69 -8.74 -11.10
C PRO A 33 -15.75 -7.62 -10.06
N VAL A 34 -14.59 -7.28 -9.46
CA VAL A 34 -14.46 -6.19 -8.49
C VAL A 34 -14.73 -4.85 -9.19
N VAL A 35 -14.14 -4.62 -10.38
CA VAL A 35 -14.37 -3.40 -11.16
C VAL A 35 -15.85 -3.24 -11.49
N ALA A 36 -16.52 -4.30 -11.91
CA ALA A 36 -17.95 -4.27 -12.20
C ALA A 36 -18.80 -3.92 -10.95
N GLU A 37 -18.43 -4.46 -9.78
CA GLU A 37 -19.08 -4.14 -8.52
C GLU A 37 -18.89 -2.67 -8.12
N LEU A 38 -17.65 -2.17 -8.15
CA LEU A 38 -17.33 -0.80 -7.77
C LEU A 38 -17.94 0.23 -8.73
N ARG A 39 -18.01 -0.06 -10.02
CA ARG A 39 -18.72 0.77 -11.00
C ARG A 39 -20.23 0.86 -10.70
N ARG A 40 -20.87 -0.26 -10.39
CA ARG A 40 -22.29 -0.26 -9.99
C ARG A 40 -22.51 0.57 -8.72
N ALA A 41 -21.64 0.42 -7.72
CA ALA A 41 -21.73 1.19 -6.49
C ALA A 41 -21.52 2.71 -6.74
N ALA A 42 -20.57 3.10 -7.59
CA ALA A 42 -20.34 4.48 -7.96
C ALA A 42 -21.55 5.09 -8.73
N GLY A 43 -22.19 4.29 -9.60
CA GLY A 43 -23.45 4.67 -10.26
C GLY A 43 -24.57 4.89 -9.25
N ALA A 44 -24.73 3.96 -8.29
CA ALA A 44 -25.71 4.08 -7.21
C ALA A 44 -25.43 5.31 -6.31
N ALA A 45 -24.16 5.59 -6.01
CA ALA A 45 -23.75 6.79 -5.26
C ALA A 45 -24.13 8.09 -6.01
N SER A 46 -24.00 8.10 -7.33
CA SER A 46 -24.41 9.24 -8.15
C SER A 46 -25.94 9.39 -8.19
N ALA A 47 -26.71 8.29 -8.19
CA ALA A 47 -28.17 8.29 -8.09
C ALA A 47 -28.64 8.91 -6.76
N VAL A 48 -27.98 8.55 -5.63
CA VAL A 48 -28.25 9.16 -4.32
C VAL A 48 -28.07 10.69 -4.34
N LEU A 49 -27.05 11.18 -5.03
CA LEU A 49 -26.79 12.62 -5.13
C LEU A 49 -27.88 13.36 -5.94
N ARG A 50 -28.58 12.66 -6.85
CA ARG A 50 -29.74 13.18 -7.59
C ARG A 50 -31.06 13.02 -6.85
N GLY A 51 -31.05 12.42 -5.64
CA GLY A 51 -32.27 12.13 -4.89
C GLY A 51 -33.04 10.90 -5.39
N GLU A 52 -32.42 10.05 -6.20
CA GLU A 52 -33.03 8.83 -6.71
C GLU A 52 -32.91 7.68 -5.69
N PRO A 53 -33.86 6.69 -5.71
CA PRO A 53 -33.77 5.51 -4.88
C PRO A 53 -32.46 4.75 -5.12
N ASN A 54 -31.83 4.30 -4.05
CA ASN A 54 -30.55 3.59 -4.12
C ASN A 54 -30.64 2.18 -3.49
N SER A 55 -30.14 1.16 -4.21
CA SER A 55 -30.03 -0.21 -3.72
C SER A 55 -28.60 -0.78 -3.74
N GLY A 56 -27.57 0.01 -4.05
CA GLY A 56 -26.22 -0.51 -4.30
C GLY A 56 -25.08 0.17 -3.57
N MET A 57 -25.31 1.35 -3.00
CA MET A 57 -24.29 2.09 -2.24
C MET A 57 -24.43 1.85 -0.74
N THR A 58 -23.29 1.63 -0.07
CA THR A 58 -23.17 1.59 1.38
C THR A 58 -22.07 2.55 1.84
N HIS A 59 -22.13 2.94 3.09
CA HIS A 59 -21.21 3.91 3.67
C HIS A 59 -19.87 3.32 4.15
N ALA A 60 -19.73 1.99 4.22
CA ALA A 60 -18.50 1.34 4.67
C ALA A 60 -18.13 0.15 3.77
N TRP A 61 -16.88 0.10 3.35
CA TRP A 61 -16.31 -0.91 2.47
C TRP A 61 -15.01 -1.43 3.02
N LEU A 62 -14.80 -2.74 2.93
CA LEU A 62 -13.59 -3.43 3.34
C LEU A 62 -12.95 -4.12 2.15
N PHE A 63 -11.80 -3.59 1.71
CA PHE A 63 -11.00 -4.15 0.63
C PHE A 63 -9.98 -5.13 1.21
N THR A 64 -10.10 -6.41 0.87
CA THR A 64 -9.21 -7.46 1.35
C THR A 64 -8.51 -8.17 0.19
N GLY A 65 -7.42 -8.83 0.51
CA GLY A 65 -6.65 -9.63 -0.43
C GLY A 65 -5.17 -9.67 -0.04
N PRO A 66 -4.40 -10.60 -0.56
CA PRO A 66 -2.99 -10.76 -0.20
C PRO A 66 -2.18 -9.50 -0.57
N PRO A 67 -0.98 -9.32 0.01
CA PRO A 67 -0.07 -8.26 -0.38
C PRO A 67 0.14 -8.24 -1.91
N GLY A 68 0.01 -7.06 -2.51
CA GLY A 68 0.11 -6.91 -3.97
C GLY A 68 -1.18 -7.08 -4.76
N SER A 69 -2.28 -7.55 -4.17
CA SER A 69 -3.58 -7.69 -4.86
C SER A 69 -4.20 -6.37 -5.34
N GLY A 70 -3.67 -5.22 -4.92
CA GLY A 70 -4.16 -3.91 -5.35
C GLY A 70 -5.26 -3.31 -4.47
N ARG A 71 -5.39 -3.70 -3.20
CA ARG A 71 -6.39 -3.18 -2.24
C ARG A 71 -6.45 -1.66 -2.20
N SER A 72 -5.33 -1.01 -1.92
CA SER A 72 -5.26 0.46 -1.86
C SER A 72 -5.47 1.11 -3.23
N VAL A 73 -5.11 0.43 -4.33
CA VAL A 73 -5.39 0.89 -5.70
C VAL A 73 -6.89 0.85 -5.96
N ALA A 74 -7.57 -0.26 -5.62
CA ALA A 74 -9.00 -0.42 -5.77
C ALA A 74 -9.80 0.58 -4.93
N ALA A 75 -9.43 0.73 -3.66
CA ALA A 75 -10.07 1.70 -2.78
C ALA A 75 -9.87 3.15 -3.26
N ARG A 76 -8.68 3.50 -3.76
CA ARG A 76 -8.39 4.82 -4.33
C ARG A 76 -9.12 5.05 -5.65
N ALA A 77 -9.21 4.04 -6.52
CA ALA A 77 -9.99 4.12 -7.75
C ALA A 77 -11.48 4.32 -7.44
N PHE A 78 -12.00 3.63 -6.43
CA PHE A 78 -13.39 3.82 -5.99
C PHE A 78 -13.61 5.20 -5.37
N ALA A 79 -12.69 5.69 -4.53
CA ALA A 79 -12.71 7.06 -4.03
C ALA A 79 -12.77 8.08 -5.17
N ALA A 80 -11.93 7.89 -6.21
CA ALA A 80 -11.94 8.74 -7.39
C ALA A 80 -13.26 8.68 -8.16
N ALA A 81 -13.89 7.51 -8.27
CA ALA A 81 -15.20 7.37 -8.90
C ALA A 81 -16.31 8.09 -8.11
N LEU A 82 -16.28 8.05 -6.77
CA LEU A 82 -17.24 8.74 -5.90
C LEU A 82 -17.10 10.27 -5.97
N LEU A 83 -15.86 10.77 -6.06
CA LEU A 83 -15.55 12.20 -6.05
C LEU A 83 -15.62 12.84 -7.45
N CYS A 84 -15.48 12.03 -8.50
CA CYS A 84 -15.53 12.49 -9.88
C CYS A 84 -16.97 12.80 -10.32
N PRO A 85 -17.25 14.00 -10.91
CA PRO A 85 -18.58 14.30 -11.46
C PRO A 85 -18.98 13.38 -12.62
N TYR A 86 -18.00 12.76 -13.28
CA TYR A 86 -18.19 11.85 -14.42
C TYR A 86 -18.05 10.37 -14.06
N GLY A 87 -18.21 9.98 -12.78
CA GLY A 87 -18.17 8.58 -12.34
C GLY A 87 -16.82 7.89 -12.46
N GLY A 88 -15.72 8.63 -12.44
CA GLY A 88 -14.36 8.06 -12.48
C GLY A 88 -13.71 8.10 -13.86
N CYS A 89 -13.79 9.22 -14.57
CA CYS A 89 -13.23 9.37 -15.91
C CYS A 89 -11.69 9.20 -16.01
N GLY A 90 -10.96 9.39 -14.91
CA GLY A 90 -9.49 9.26 -14.85
C GLY A 90 -8.71 10.49 -15.34
N GLN A 91 -9.38 11.47 -15.95
CA GLN A 91 -8.74 12.61 -16.64
C GLN A 91 -9.05 13.98 -16.03
N CYS A 92 -10.13 14.10 -15.25
CA CYS A 92 -10.52 15.39 -14.66
C CYS A 92 -9.64 15.76 -13.46
N PRO A 93 -9.62 17.04 -13.05
CA PRO A 93 -8.84 17.51 -11.90
C PRO A 93 -9.12 16.73 -10.61
N SER A 94 -10.39 16.39 -10.34
CA SER A 94 -10.76 15.58 -9.18
C SER A 94 -10.10 14.19 -9.20
N CYS A 95 -10.12 13.49 -10.35
CA CYS A 95 -9.43 12.19 -10.49
C CYS A 95 -7.92 12.32 -10.29
N HIS A 96 -7.28 13.36 -10.80
CA HIS A 96 -5.85 13.61 -10.60
C HIS A 96 -5.53 13.91 -9.14
N GLN A 97 -6.33 14.75 -8.47
CA GLN A 97 -6.15 15.09 -7.06
C GLN A 97 -6.34 13.85 -6.15
N VAL A 98 -7.33 12.99 -6.43
CA VAL A 98 -7.52 11.75 -5.66
C VAL A 98 -6.34 10.80 -5.88
N ARG A 99 -5.85 10.66 -7.12
CA ARG A 99 -4.67 9.84 -7.41
C ARG A 99 -3.43 10.35 -6.66
N ALA A 100 -3.25 11.66 -6.60
CA ALA A 100 -2.17 12.32 -5.85
C ALA A 100 -2.40 12.31 -4.32
N GLY A 101 -3.62 11.99 -3.83
CA GLY A 101 -3.98 12.06 -2.41
C GLY A 101 -4.19 13.47 -1.86
N THR A 102 -4.43 14.45 -2.73
CA THR A 102 -4.53 15.89 -2.40
C THR A 102 -5.95 16.46 -2.52
N HIS A 103 -6.96 15.62 -2.85
CA HIS A 103 -8.34 16.07 -2.96
C HIS A 103 -8.89 16.50 -1.59
N ALA A 104 -9.55 17.66 -1.52
CA ALA A 104 -10.04 18.23 -0.28
C ALA A 104 -10.99 17.31 0.50
N ASP A 105 -11.86 16.58 -0.21
CA ASP A 105 -12.84 15.66 0.36
C ASP A 105 -12.33 14.19 0.45
N LEU A 106 -11.02 13.97 0.28
CA LEU A 106 -10.36 12.69 0.52
C LEU A 106 -9.49 12.77 1.77
N LEU A 107 -9.84 12.02 2.80
CA LEU A 107 -8.99 11.80 3.96
C LEU A 107 -8.21 10.50 3.76
N LEU A 108 -7.02 10.61 3.18
CA LEU A 108 -6.10 9.48 3.03
C LEU A 108 -5.33 9.31 4.34
N VAL A 109 -5.50 8.13 4.97
CA VAL A 109 -4.89 7.82 6.27
C VAL A 109 -3.97 6.62 6.12
N ARG A 110 -2.72 6.82 6.50
CA ARG A 110 -1.67 5.82 6.58
C ARG A 110 -1.06 5.83 7.97
N PRO A 111 -0.58 4.70 8.48
CA PRO A 111 0.11 4.74 9.75
C PRO A 111 1.43 5.50 9.61
N ASP A 112 1.69 6.45 10.50
CA ASP A 112 2.98 7.16 10.55
C ASP A 112 4.12 6.22 10.97
N GLY A 113 3.80 5.23 11.82
CA GLY A 113 4.69 4.18 12.30
C GLY A 113 4.16 2.79 11.97
N LEU A 114 4.24 1.90 12.96
CA LEU A 114 3.87 0.49 12.80
C LEU A 114 2.38 0.22 13.05
N SER A 115 1.72 1.10 13.79
CA SER A 115 0.31 0.97 14.15
C SER A 115 -0.38 2.32 14.24
N TYR A 116 -1.70 2.30 14.19
CA TYR A 116 -2.55 3.46 14.46
C TYR A 116 -2.82 3.61 15.95
N GLY A 117 -2.48 4.77 16.50
CA GLY A 117 -2.80 5.11 17.88
C GLY A 117 -4.19 5.75 18.03
N VAL A 118 -4.77 5.65 19.23
CA VAL A 118 -6.09 6.24 19.56
C VAL A 118 -6.17 7.74 19.27
N LYS A 119 -5.09 8.49 19.55
CA LYS A 119 -5.07 9.95 19.32
C LYS A 119 -5.22 10.29 17.85
N GLN A 120 -4.49 9.58 16.98
CA GLN A 120 -4.56 9.74 15.54
C GLN A 120 -5.96 9.40 15.01
N THR A 121 -6.52 8.28 15.47
CA THR A 121 -7.86 7.82 15.07
C THR A 121 -8.97 8.78 15.52
N ARG A 122 -8.91 9.29 16.75
CA ARG A 122 -9.88 10.30 17.21
C ARG A 122 -9.82 11.59 16.40
N SER A 123 -8.63 12.07 16.06
CA SER A 123 -8.45 13.22 15.17
C SER A 123 -9.04 12.98 13.78
N LEU A 124 -8.87 11.75 13.24
CA LEU A 124 -9.48 11.35 11.98
C LEU A 124 -11.01 11.37 12.04
N VAL A 125 -11.60 10.78 13.07
CA VAL A 125 -13.08 10.77 13.27
C VAL A 125 -13.64 12.18 13.30
N LEU A 126 -12.98 13.10 14.01
CA LEU A 126 -13.39 14.51 14.06
C LEU A 126 -13.34 15.18 12.67
N ARG A 127 -12.29 14.88 11.88
CA ARG A 127 -12.19 15.39 10.50
C ARG A 127 -13.22 14.78 9.57
N ALA A 128 -13.51 13.49 9.71
CA ALA A 128 -14.52 12.78 8.94
C ALA A 128 -15.96 13.22 9.25
N ALA A 129 -16.18 13.88 10.38
CA ALA A 129 -17.46 14.47 10.75
C ALA A 129 -17.80 15.76 9.98
N GLY A 130 -16.86 16.29 9.18
CA GLY A 130 -17.08 17.47 8.35
C GLY A 130 -18.02 17.22 7.17
N VAL A 131 -18.56 18.31 6.62
CA VAL A 131 -19.37 18.28 5.40
C VAL A 131 -18.44 18.30 4.19
N PRO A 132 -18.70 17.53 3.12
CA PRO A 132 -17.88 17.57 1.90
C PRO A 132 -17.90 18.96 1.26
N SER A 133 -16.71 19.50 0.97
CA SER A 133 -16.53 20.84 0.40
C SER A 133 -16.94 20.90 -1.06
N GLY A 134 -16.78 19.82 -1.82
CA GLY A 134 -17.22 19.69 -3.21
C GLY A 134 -18.68 19.27 -3.38
N GLY A 135 -19.44 19.15 -2.29
CA GLY A 135 -20.88 18.82 -2.34
C GLY A 135 -21.24 17.39 -2.75
N ARG A 136 -20.24 16.53 -3.05
CA ARG A 136 -20.47 15.12 -3.42
C ARG A 136 -20.35 14.21 -2.19
N TRP A 137 -19.21 13.61 -1.98
CA TRP A 137 -18.93 12.65 -0.92
C TRP A 137 -17.70 13.08 -0.12
N GLN A 138 -17.70 12.84 1.17
CA GLN A 138 -16.51 12.81 2.03
C GLN A 138 -16.01 11.36 2.03
N VAL A 139 -14.78 11.12 1.57
CA VAL A 139 -14.22 9.77 1.52
C VAL A 139 -13.07 9.66 2.51
N VAL A 140 -13.14 8.66 3.39
CA VAL A 140 -12.06 8.29 4.31
C VAL A 140 -11.43 7.00 3.80
N LEU A 141 -10.22 7.08 3.28
CA LEU A 141 -9.44 5.91 2.86
C LEU A 141 -8.43 5.56 3.93
N PHE A 142 -8.68 4.46 4.62
CA PHE A 142 -7.90 3.98 5.76
C PHE A 142 -7.09 2.75 5.32
N GLU A 143 -5.82 2.97 4.96
CA GLU A 143 -4.90 1.92 4.51
C GLU A 143 -4.38 1.13 5.71
N ASP A 144 -4.07 -0.17 5.55
CA ASP A 144 -3.55 -1.08 6.59
C ASP A 144 -4.39 -1.03 7.90
N ALA A 145 -5.70 -1.22 7.78
CA ALA A 145 -6.64 -1.13 8.90
C ALA A 145 -6.41 -2.22 9.98
N ASP A 146 -5.77 -3.33 9.61
CA ASP A 146 -5.27 -4.39 10.48
C ASP A 146 -4.26 -3.88 11.52
N ARG A 147 -3.54 -2.81 11.21
CA ARG A 147 -2.57 -2.19 12.12
C ARG A 147 -3.20 -1.25 13.16
N ALA A 148 -4.53 -1.13 13.20
CA ALA A 148 -5.20 -0.36 14.24
C ALA A 148 -5.13 -1.10 15.58
N THR A 149 -4.64 -0.42 16.64
CA THR A 149 -4.76 -0.96 17.98
C THR A 149 -6.22 -1.18 18.35
N GLU A 150 -6.54 -2.11 19.25
CA GLU A 150 -7.91 -2.38 19.69
C GLU A 150 -8.64 -1.10 20.13
N GLN A 151 -7.96 -0.24 20.86
CA GLN A 151 -8.51 1.05 21.29
C GLN A 151 -8.73 2.01 20.11
N ALA A 152 -7.87 1.98 19.08
CA ALA A 152 -8.04 2.77 17.86
C ALA A 152 -9.22 2.25 17.03
N ALA A 153 -9.35 0.94 16.90
CA ALA A 153 -10.47 0.28 16.23
C ALA A 153 -11.81 0.63 16.92
N ASN A 154 -11.85 0.56 18.24
CA ASN A 154 -13.04 0.95 19.02
C ASN A 154 -13.42 2.42 18.84
N ALA A 155 -12.45 3.33 18.66
CA ALA A 155 -12.73 4.73 18.37
C ALA A 155 -13.34 4.96 16.98
N LEU A 156 -13.14 4.04 16.01
CA LEU A 156 -13.75 4.08 14.67
C LEU A 156 -15.19 3.58 14.65
N LEU A 157 -15.57 2.69 15.57
CA LEU A 157 -16.86 1.97 15.51
C LEU A 157 -18.04 2.91 15.33
N LYS A 158 -18.16 3.93 16.20
CA LYS A 158 -19.28 4.88 16.12
C LYS A 158 -19.32 5.65 14.80
N ALA A 159 -18.16 6.02 14.27
CA ALA A 159 -18.07 6.77 13.01
C ALA A 159 -18.38 5.88 11.78
N ILE A 160 -18.18 4.56 11.91
CA ILE A 160 -18.54 3.60 10.86
C ILE A 160 -20.02 3.18 10.98
N GLU A 161 -20.57 3.08 12.20
CA GLU A 161 -21.96 2.73 12.42
C GLU A 161 -22.93 3.83 11.98
N GLU A 162 -22.64 5.06 12.39
CA GLU A 162 -23.48 6.23 12.17
C GLU A 162 -22.66 7.35 11.51
N PRO A 163 -22.22 7.17 10.26
CA PRO A 163 -21.42 8.19 9.58
C PRO A 163 -22.28 9.43 9.30
N PRO A 164 -21.65 10.60 9.26
CA PRO A 164 -22.31 11.81 8.77
C PRO A 164 -22.86 11.61 7.36
N PRO A 165 -23.90 12.35 6.97
CA PRO A 165 -24.45 12.26 5.60
C PRO A 165 -23.35 12.44 4.54
N ARG A 166 -23.37 11.58 3.52
CA ARG A 166 -22.40 11.56 2.40
C ARG A 166 -20.94 11.25 2.81
N THR A 167 -20.73 10.59 3.96
CA THR A 167 -19.41 10.09 4.34
C THR A 167 -19.30 8.61 4.01
N VAL A 168 -18.18 8.23 3.37
CA VAL A 168 -17.88 6.84 2.97
C VAL A 168 -16.53 6.43 3.53
N TRP A 169 -16.51 5.28 4.20
CA TRP A 169 -15.32 4.66 4.76
C TRP A 169 -14.82 3.54 3.84
N LEU A 170 -13.58 3.62 3.41
CA LEU A 170 -12.88 2.61 2.60
C LEU A 170 -11.72 2.06 3.44
N LEU A 171 -11.87 0.88 3.98
CA LEU A 171 -10.87 0.21 4.81
C LEU A 171 -10.10 -0.80 3.96
N CYS A 172 -8.78 -0.90 4.15
CA CYS A 172 -7.93 -1.88 3.47
C CYS A 172 -7.24 -2.76 4.52
N ALA A 173 -7.33 -4.09 4.37
CA ALA A 173 -6.65 -5.07 5.23
C ALA A 173 -6.24 -6.31 4.43
N PRO A 174 -5.21 -7.08 4.84
CA PRO A 174 -4.81 -8.31 4.14
C PRO A 174 -5.92 -9.35 4.12
N SER A 175 -6.61 -9.54 5.23
CA SER A 175 -7.79 -10.40 5.33
C SER A 175 -8.88 -9.75 6.19
N ALA A 176 -10.11 -10.25 6.09
CA ALA A 176 -11.22 -9.75 6.87
C ALA A 176 -11.10 -10.17 8.36
N GLU A 177 -10.40 -11.26 8.63
CA GLU A 177 -10.19 -11.84 9.95
C GLU A 177 -9.24 -11.00 10.81
N GLU A 178 -8.39 -10.19 10.19
CA GLU A 178 -7.44 -9.30 10.88
C GLU A 178 -8.12 -8.05 11.46
N LEU A 179 -9.39 -7.78 11.08
CA LEU A 179 -10.17 -6.72 11.68
C LEU A 179 -11.08 -7.24 12.79
N VAL A 180 -11.30 -6.38 13.79
CA VAL A 180 -12.29 -6.68 14.85
C VAL A 180 -13.67 -6.94 14.22
N THR A 181 -14.33 -7.97 14.69
CA THR A 181 -15.61 -8.46 14.14
C THR A 181 -16.68 -7.36 14.06
N THR A 182 -16.66 -6.44 14.99
CA THR A 182 -17.58 -5.29 15.04
C THR A 182 -17.43 -4.32 13.87
N ILE A 183 -16.21 -4.08 13.37
CA ILE A 183 -15.97 -3.28 12.15
C ILE A 183 -16.34 -4.11 10.92
N ARG A 184 -15.85 -5.37 10.85
CA ARG A 184 -16.08 -6.26 9.72
C ARG A 184 -17.55 -6.43 9.38
N SER A 185 -18.40 -6.64 10.39
CA SER A 185 -19.85 -6.86 10.20
C SER A 185 -20.63 -5.69 9.61
N ARG A 186 -20.04 -4.49 9.61
CA ARG A 186 -20.64 -3.25 9.10
C ARG A 186 -20.12 -2.84 7.74
N CYS A 187 -19.09 -3.52 7.26
CA CYS A 187 -18.45 -3.21 5.99
C CYS A 187 -18.91 -4.17 4.89
N ARG A 188 -19.15 -3.63 3.70
CA ARG A 188 -19.29 -4.45 2.49
C ARG A 188 -17.91 -4.95 2.09
N LEU A 189 -17.76 -6.27 2.02
CA LEU A 189 -16.50 -6.91 1.69
C LEU A 189 -16.25 -6.90 0.18
N VAL A 190 -15.05 -6.49 -0.21
CA VAL A 190 -14.50 -6.56 -1.57
C VAL A 190 -13.23 -7.39 -1.52
N VAL A 191 -13.26 -8.58 -2.11
CA VAL A 191 -12.13 -9.51 -2.10
C VAL A 191 -11.35 -9.39 -3.40
N LEU A 192 -10.09 -8.95 -3.31
CA LEU A 192 -9.17 -8.89 -4.45
C LEU A 192 -8.31 -10.16 -4.52
N ARG A 193 -8.04 -10.60 -5.73
CA ARG A 193 -7.16 -11.74 -6.02
C ARG A 193 -5.78 -11.25 -6.41
N THR A 194 -4.79 -12.13 -6.29
CA THR A 194 -3.47 -11.86 -6.86
C THR A 194 -3.57 -11.87 -8.38
N PRO A 195 -3.18 -10.80 -9.08
CA PRO A 195 -3.17 -10.77 -10.54
C PRO A 195 -2.17 -11.80 -11.09
N PRO A 196 -2.49 -12.50 -12.20
CA PRO A 196 -1.55 -13.38 -12.87
C PRO A 196 -0.35 -12.59 -13.45
N ALA A 197 0.80 -13.24 -13.53
CA ALA A 197 2.05 -12.60 -13.97
C ALA A 197 1.93 -12.05 -15.41
N GLU A 198 1.24 -12.76 -16.30
CA GLU A 198 1.02 -12.36 -17.69
C GLU A 198 0.20 -11.06 -17.78
N ALA A 199 -0.80 -10.92 -16.93
CA ALA A 199 -1.62 -9.71 -16.88
C ALA A 199 -0.81 -8.49 -16.41
N ILE A 200 0.06 -8.67 -15.41
CA ILE A 200 1.00 -7.64 -14.95
C ILE A 200 2.02 -7.31 -16.04
N ALA A 201 2.59 -8.33 -16.70
CA ALA A 201 3.54 -8.14 -17.79
C ALA A 201 2.92 -7.35 -18.94
N GLY A 202 1.64 -7.61 -19.27
CA GLY A 202 0.89 -6.85 -20.27
C GLY A 202 0.82 -5.35 -19.94
N VAL A 203 0.57 -5.00 -18.68
CA VAL A 203 0.56 -3.60 -18.22
C VAL A 203 1.94 -2.96 -18.37
N LEU A 204 3.00 -3.64 -17.91
CA LEU A 204 4.36 -3.12 -18.02
C LEU A 204 4.79 -2.94 -19.47
N SER A 205 4.41 -3.87 -20.35
CA SER A 205 4.70 -3.77 -21.78
C SER A 205 3.97 -2.59 -22.43
N ALA A 206 2.72 -2.32 -22.04
CA ALA A 206 1.99 -1.14 -22.47
C ALA A 206 2.62 0.19 -21.96
N GLU A 207 3.36 0.13 -20.84
CA GLU A 207 4.16 1.25 -20.31
C GLU A 207 5.56 1.37 -20.98
N GLY A 208 5.86 0.52 -21.98
CA GLY A 208 7.11 0.58 -22.75
C GLY A 208 8.24 -0.33 -22.23
N VAL A 209 7.99 -1.22 -21.26
CA VAL A 209 8.97 -2.20 -20.81
C VAL A 209 9.05 -3.36 -21.83
N ALA A 210 10.27 -3.80 -22.17
CA ALA A 210 10.48 -4.94 -23.05
C ALA A 210 9.76 -6.19 -22.51
N PRO A 211 9.06 -7.00 -23.37
CA PRO A 211 8.21 -8.11 -22.95
C PRO A 211 8.88 -9.11 -22.00
N ASP A 212 10.11 -9.53 -22.31
CA ASP A 212 10.85 -10.49 -21.49
C ASP A 212 11.17 -9.92 -20.10
N ARG A 213 11.57 -8.65 -20.05
CA ARG A 213 11.83 -7.94 -18.79
C ARG A 213 10.55 -7.72 -18.00
N ALA A 214 9.44 -7.42 -18.67
CA ALA A 214 8.13 -7.25 -18.07
C ALA A 214 7.66 -8.56 -17.42
N LEU A 215 7.77 -9.69 -18.11
CA LEU A 215 7.38 -11.00 -17.59
C LEU A 215 8.26 -11.43 -16.41
N THR A 216 9.57 -11.27 -16.52
CA THR A 216 10.52 -11.54 -15.42
C THR A 216 10.19 -10.73 -14.17
N ALA A 217 9.97 -9.42 -14.33
CA ALA A 217 9.62 -8.54 -13.21
C ALA A 217 8.24 -8.88 -12.63
N ALA A 218 7.26 -9.26 -13.45
CA ALA A 218 5.93 -9.65 -13.01
C ALA A 218 5.97 -10.94 -12.17
N ARG A 219 6.68 -11.97 -12.60
CA ARG A 219 6.90 -13.22 -11.85
C ARG A 219 7.60 -12.96 -10.52
N ALA A 220 8.66 -12.15 -10.54
CA ALA A 220 9.40 -11.74 -9.34
C ALA A 220 8.55 -10.97 -8.33
N ALA A 221 7.57 -10.21 -8.79
CA ALA A 221 6.71 -9.38 -7.95
C ALA A 221 5.53 -10.11 -7.30
N GLN A 222 5.25 -11.36 -7.69
CA GLN A 222 4.20 -12.21 -7.09
C GLN A 222 2.84 -11.49 -6.96
N GLY A 223 2.39 -10.85 -8.03
CA GLY A 223 1.10 -10.16 -8.08
C GLY A 223 1.14 -8.67 -7.73
N HIS A 224 2.27 -8.15 -7.24
CA HIS A 224 2.37 -6.75 -6.84
C HIS A 224 2.80 -5.84 -8.00
N ILE A 225 1.85 -5.20 -8.70
CA ILE A 225 2.12 -4.38 -9.90
C ILE A 225 3.16 -3.28 -9.62
N GLY A 226 3.03 -2.55 -8.51
CA GLY A 226 3.99 -1.50 -8.15
C GLY A 226 5.41 -2.03 -7.94
N ARG A 227 5.54 -3.23 -7.37
CA ARG A 227 6.84 -3.91 -7.23
C ARG A 227 7.37 -4.37 -8.58
N ALA A 228 6.51 -4.94 -9.45
CA ALA A 228 6.88 -5.35 -10.80
C ALA A 228 7.41 -4.16 -11.60
N ARG A 229 6.70 -3.02 -11.56
CA ARG A 229 7.13 -1.78 -12.21
C ARG A 229 8.50 -1.32 -11.69
N ARG A 230 8.70 -1.32 -10.37
CA ARG A 230 9.99 -0.94 -9.77
C ARG A 230 11.11 -1.88 -10.20
N LEU A 231 10.91 -3.19 -10.18
CA LEU A 231 11.91 -4.17 -10.64
C LEU A 231 12.21 -4.05 -12.14
N ALA A 232 11.21 -3.66 -12.94
CA ALA A 232 11.38 -3.46 -14.37
C ALA A 232 12.09 -2.16 -14.74
N THR A 233 12.00 -1.09 -13.94
CA THR A 233 12.49 0.25 -14.31
C THR A 233 13.67 0.72 -13.46
N ASP A 234 13.79 0.27 -12.20
CA ASP A 234 14.85 0.64 -11.26
C ASP A 234 15.91 -0.47 -11.19
N GLN A 235 17.09 -0.20 -11.77
CA GLN A 235 18.22 -1.14 -11.77
C GLN A 235 18.75 -1.42 -10.37
N ASP A 236 18.70 -0.45 -9.45
CA ASP A 236 19.14 -0.64 -8.08
C ASP A 236 18.19 -1.56 -7.30
N ALA A 237 16.89 -1.47 -7.56
CA ALA A 237 15.92 -2.40 -6.98
C ALA A 237 16.13 -3.83 -7.50
N ALA A 238 16.40 -4.00 -8.79
CA ALA A 238 16.70 -5.30 -9.39
C ALA A 238 18.00 -5.89 -8.78
N ARG A 239 19.08 -5.09 -8.71
CA ARG A 239 20.36 -5.50 -8.12
C ARG A 239 20.21 -5.92 -6.65
N ARG A 240 19.52 -5.14 -5.83
CA ARG A 240 19.27 -5.49 -4.41
C ARG A 240 18.54 -6.82 -4.29
N ARG A 241 17.58 -7.08 -5.15
CA ARG A 241 16.90 -8.36 -5.19
C ARG A 241 17.84 -9.51 -5.55
N ASP A 242 18.69 -9.34 -6.55
CA ASP A 242 19.68 -10.36 -6.96
C ASP A 242 20.67 -10.63 -5.81
N GLU A 243 21.10 -9.62 -5.08
CA GLU A 243 21.92 -9.77 -3.88
C GLU A 243 21.23 -10.62 -2.80
N VAL A 244 19.93 -10.44 -2.58
CA VAL A 244 19.13 -11.26 -1.66
C VAL A 244 19.03 -12.72 -2.15
N LEU A 245 18.72 -12.93 -3.43
CA LEU A 245 18.62 -14.27 -4.02
C LEU A 245 19.96 -15.02 -4.08
N ALA A 246 21.07 -14.30 -4.02
CA ALA A 246 22.41 -14.90 -3.90
C ALA A 246 22.78 -15.31 -2.46
N VAL A 247 21.94 -15.05 -1.46
CA VAL A 247 22.18 -15.41 -0.05
C VAL A 247 22.06 -16.92 0.19
N PRO A 248 20.97 -17.62 -0.22
CA PRO A 248 20.76 -19.03 0.10
C PRO A 248 21.96 -19.95 -0.23
N PRO A 249 22.60 -19.85 -1.41
CA PRO A 249 23.76 -20.70 -1.71
C PRO A 249 24.99 -20.48 -0.84
N ARG A 250 25.06 -19.34 -0.15
CA ARG A 250 26.20 -18.95 0.73
C ARG A 250 26.03 -19.37 2.18
N LEU A 251 24.84 -19.84 2.58
CA LEU A 251 24.52 -20.22 3.96
C LEU A 251 25.05 -21.63 4.27
N THR A 252 26.37 -21.80 4.26
CA THR A 252 27.03 -23.10 4.43
C THR A 252 27.45 -23.38 5.89
N SER A 253 27.54 -22.37 6.73
CA SER A 253 27.96 -22.49 8.13
C SER A 253 27.58 -21.26 8.96
N LEU A 254 27.84 -21.28 10.26
CA LEU A 254 27.49 -20.23 11.22
C LEU A 254 28.04 -18.84 10.83
N GLY A 255 29.32 -18.75 10.46
CA GLY A 255 29.94 -17.46 10.12
C GLY A 255 29.30 -16.77 8.92
N PRO A 256 29.22 -17.44 7.75
CA PRO A 256 28.49 -16.91 6.60
C PRO A 256 27.02 -16.55 6.89
N ALA A 257 26.31 -17.33 7.74
CA ALA A 257 24.93 -17.04 8.09
C ALA A 257 24.79 -15.71 8.86
N LEU A 258 25.62 -15.49 9.88
CA LEU A 258 25.62 -14.23 10.65
C LEU A 258 26.07 -13.05 9.78
N SER A 259 27.06 -13.24 8.90
CA SER A 259 27.49 -12.21 7.96
C SER A 259 26.37 -11.82 6.96
N ALA A 260 25.63 -12.80 6.45
CA ALA A 260 24.50 -12.56 5.56
C ALA A 260 23.36 -11.82 6.29
N ALA A 261 23.06 -12.20 7.53
CA ALA A 261 22.07 -11.51 8.35
C ALA A 261 22.42 -10.02 8.56
N ALA A 262 23.66 -9.73 8.95
CA ALA A 262 24.13 -8.37 9.11
C ALA A 262 24.09 -7.57 7.80
N ALA A 263 24.43 -8.19 6.66
CA ALA A 263 24.38 -7.56 5.35
C ALA A 263 22.93 -7.22 4.93
N LEU A 264 21.97 -8.11 5.15
CA LEU A 264 20.55 -7.87 4.86
C LEU A 264 19.99 -6.69 5.67
N VAL A 265 20.29 -6.63 6.97
CA VAL A 265 19.85 -5.53 7.84
C VAL A 265 20.48 -4.22 7.41
N LYS A 266 21.77 -4.19 7.12
CA LYS A 266 22.48 -3.00 6.64
C LYS A 266 21.96 -2.50 5.31
N ALA A 267 21.64 -3.40 4.38
CA ALA A 267 21.05 -3.03 3.08
C ALA A 267 19.67 -2.39 3.25
N ALA A 268 18.84 -2.94 4.14
CA ALA A 268 17.52 -2.37 4.45
C ALA A 268 17.62 -0.99 5.14
N GLU A 269 18.61 -0.80 6.02
CA GLU A 269 18.89 0.51 6.64
C GLU A 269 19.32 1.55 5.59
N ALA A 270 20.20 1.17 4.68
CA ALA A 270 20.66 2.04 3.61
C ALA A 270 19.53 2.44 2.65
N GLU A 271 18.66 1.49 2.27
CA GLU A 271 17.48 1.78 1.45
C GLU A 271 16.51 2.73 2.16
N ALA A 272 16.22 2.49 3.43
CA ALA A 272 15.35 3.33 4.23
C ALA A 272 15.91 4.75 4.40
N ALA A 273 17.22 4.87 4.63
CA ALA A 273 17.90 6.16 4.77
C ALA A 273 17.85 6.97 3.46
N ALA A 274 18.07 6.33 2.31
CA ALA A 274 18.00 6.98 1.01
C ALA A 274 16.59 7.54 0.74
N ILE A 275 15.55 6.73 0.95
CA ILE A 275 14.15 7.15 0.76
C ILE A 275 13.77 8.27 1.75
N SER A 276 14.24 8.17 3.01
CA SER A 276 13.97 9.19 4.03
C SER A 276 14.63 10.52 3.68
N ALA A 277 15.87 10.53 3.18
CA ALA A 277 16.57 11.75 2.82
C ALA A 277 15.81 12.56 1.75
N ASP A 278 15.25 11.88 0.74
CA ASP A 278 14.48 12.52 -0.33
C ASP A 278 13.17 13.17 0.17
N LEU A 279 12.61 12.68 1.25
CA LEU A 279 11.34 13.16 1.81
C LEU A 279 11.52 14.17 2.95
N ASP A 280 12.50 13.93 3.82
CA ASP A 280 12.65 14.64 5.09
C ASP A 280 13.12 16.09 4.89
N GLU A 281 14.02 16.34 3.95
CA GLU A 281 14.57 17.68 3.73
C GLU A 281 13.55 18.65 3.12
N PRO A 282 12.76 18.27 2.10
CA PRO A 282 11.66 19.11 1.61
C PRO A 282 10.61 19.45 2.68
N GLU A 283 10.26 18.47 3.55
CA GLU A 283 9.32 18.68 4.64
C GLU A 283 9.85 19.67 5.69
N ARG A 284 11.12 19.51 6.10
CA ARG A 284 11.78 20.45 7.01
C ARG A 284 11.86 21.85 6.41
N GLY A 285 12.22 21.94 5.13
CA GLY A 285 12.29 23.21 4.41
C GLY A 285 10.92 23.90 4.30
N ALA A 286 9.85 23.12 4.01
CA ALA A 286 8.49 23.64 3.98
C ALA A 286 8.02 24.16 5.36
N LEU A 287 8.33 23.39 6.41
CA LEU A 287 8.00 23.78 7.76
C LEU A 287 8.73 25.04 8.20
N ARG A 288 10.06 25.15 7.96
CA ARG A 288 10.84 26.35 8.26
C ARG A 288 10.27 27.59 7.56
N ARG A 289 9.96 27.47 6.25
CA ARG A 289 9.34 28.57 5.49
C ARG A 289 7.96 28.97 6.08
N ALA A 290 7.14 27.99 6.49
CA ALA A 290 5.82 28.27 7.09
C ALA A 290 5.92 29.04 8.41
N PHE A 291 7.01 28.86 9.17
CA PHE A 291 7.26 29.60 10.42
C PHE A 291 8.12 30.86 10.23
N GLY A 292 8.34 31.30 8.99
CA GLY A 292 8.95 32.59 8.67
C GLY A 292 10.48 32.60 8.80
N GLU A 293 11.16 31.51 8.46
CA GLU A 293 12.61 31.53 8.28
C GLU A 293 12.98 32.59 7.21
N GLY A 294 13.69 33.62 7.65
CA GLY A 294 14.05 34.79 6.81
C GLY A 294 13.16 36.00 7.00
N SER A 295 12.12 35.99 7.81
CA SER A 295 11.32 37.18 8.11
C SER A 295 11.85 37.96 9.33
N THR A 296 11.93 39.30 9.19
CA THR A 296 12.31 40.24 10.26
C THR A 296 11.08 41.00 10.74
N GLY A 297 10.72 40.92 12.04
CA GLY A 297 9.59 41.67 12.58
C GLY A 297 9.18 41.34 14.03
N LYS A 298 8.35 42.18 14.65
CA LYS A 298 7.74 41.97 15.98
C LYS A 298 6.77 40.79 15.89
N GLY A 299 7.12 39.65 16.48
CA GLY A 299 6.31 38.41 16.45
C GLY A 299 7.12 37.14 16.17
N VAL A 300 8.31 37.27 15.63
CA VAL A 300 9.24 36.18 15.29
C VAL A 300 9.54 35.28 16.51
N ALA A 301 9.67 35.85 17.70
CA ALA A 301 9.92 35.08 18.93
C ALA A 301 8.74 34.18 19.35
N LYS A 302 7.50 34.52 19.05
CA LYS A 302 6.31 33.67 19.30
C LYS A 302 6.16 32.61 18.21
N ALA A 303 6.45 32.95 16.96
CA ALA A 303 6.49 32.02 15.83
C ALA A 303 7.60 30.96 16.03
N LEU A 304 8.79 31.35 16.45
CA LEU A 304 9.91 30.46 16.74
C LEU A 304 9.63 29.45 17.87
N ARG A 305 8.86 29.82 18.90
CA ARG A 305 8.43 28.88 19.95
C ARG A 305 7.45 27.83 19.44
N GLY A 306 6.51 28.24 18.58
CA GLY A 306 5.62 27.30 17.87
C GLY A 306 6.36 26.40 16.89
N ALA A 307 7.37 26.94 16.20
CA ALA A 307 8.22 26.20 15.27
C ALA A 307 9.00 25.06 15.94
N ALA A 308 9.51 25.28 17.16
CA ALA A 308 10.27 24.23 17.89
C ALA A 308 9.39 23.01 18.23
N GLY A 309 8.12 23.22 18.58
CA GLY A 309 7.15 22.13 18.81
C GLY A 309 6.83 21.39 17.51
N ALA A 310 6.50 22.11 16.45
CA ALA A 310 6.18 21.54 15.16
C ALA A 310 7.38 20.79 14.52
N LEU A 311 8.61 21.27 14.74
CA LEU A 311 9.84 20.57 14.29
C LEU A 311 10.03 19.26 15.05
N ARG A 312 9.82 19.20 16.35
CA ARG A 312 9.90 17.95 17.13
C ARG A 312 8.84 16.95 16.66
N ASP A 313 7.61 17.39 16.46
CA ASP A 313 6.53 16.52 15.95
C ASP A 313 6.85 16.01 14.54
N LEU A 314 7.51 16.81 13.71
CA LEU A 314 7.98 16.38 12.39
C LEU A 314 9.11 15.36 12.50
N GLU A 315 10.11 15.62 13.37
CA GLU A 315 11.23 14.68 13.60
C GLU A 315 10.75 13.32 14.12
N ASP A 316 9.77 13.31 15.03
CA ASP A 316 9.19 12.05 15.54
C ASP A 316 8.44 11.28 14.45
N ARG A 317 7.71 11.97 13.55
CA ARG A 317 7.09 11.36 12.36
C ARG A 317 8.16 10.83 11.39
N GLN A 318 9.24 11.56 11.15
CA GLN A 318 10.35 11.15 10.28
C GLN A 318 11.06 9.91 10.83
N LYS A 319 11.32 9.83 12.16
CA LYS A 319 11.87 8.63 12.82
C LYS A 319 10.93 7.43 12.69
N SER A 320 9.63 7.62 12.91
CA SER A 320 8.63 6.57 12.76
C SER A 320 8.57 6.06 11.32
N ARG A 321 8.62 6.96 10.33
CA ARG A 321 8.68 6.64 8.89
C ARG A 321 9.95 5.85 8.54
N ALA A 322 11.12 6.27 9.01
CA ALA A 322 12.38 5.56 8.78
C ALA A 322 12.34 4.13 9.33
N THR A 323 11.79 3.94 10.55
CA THR A 323 11.58 2.61 11.12
C THR A 323 10.68 1.74 10.27
N ARG A 324 9.58 2.30 9.76
CA ARG A 324 8.66 1.60 8.86
C ARG A 324 9.35 1.22 7.55
N LEU A 325 10.02 2.16 6.89
CA LEU A 325 10.74 1.93 5.62
C LEU A 325 11.79 0.83 5.75
N LYS A 326 12.54 0.79 6.86
CA LYS A 326 13.49 -0.29 7.15
C LYS A 326 12.79 -1.64 7.25
N ARG A 327 11.65 -1.72 7.93
CA ARG A 327 10.88 -2.97 8.04
C ARG A 327 10.30 -3.40 6.70
N ASP A 328 9.75 -2.47 5.94
CA ASP A 328 9.21 -2.74 4.62
C ASP A 328 10.32 -3.26 3.66
N ALA A 329 11.56 -2.76 3.79
CA ALA A 329 12.71 -3.24 3.04
C ALA A 329 13.11 -4.67 3.45
N LEU A 330 13.17 -4.96 4.76
CA LEU A 330 13.43 -6.30 5.28
C LEU A 330 12.32 -7.27 4.88
N ASP A 331 11.06 -6.90 5.01
CA ASP A 331 9.93 -7.74 4.63
C ASP A 331 9.99 -8.13 3.15
N ARG A 332 10.35 -7.20 2.27
CA ARG A 332 10.56 -7.49 0.84
C ARG A 332 11.69 -8.51 0.63
N ALA A 333 12.81 -8.36 1.33
CA ALA A 333 13.93 -9.30 1.23
C ALA A 333 13.53 -10.70 1.74
N LEU A 334 12.78 -10.78 2.84
CA LEU A 334 12.26 -12.04 3.39
C LEU A 334 11.27 -12.71 2.43
N LEU A 335 10.42 -11.94 1.77
CA LEU A 335 9.52 -12.47 0.73
C LEU A 335 10.28 -12.99 -0.49
N ASP A 336 11.41 -12.36 -0.88
CA ASP A 336 12.27 -12.87 -1.96
C ASP A 336 12.93 -14.20 -1.57
N LEU A 337 13.43 -14.32 -0.34
CA LEU A 337 13.97 -15.59 0.19
C LEU A 337 12.89 -16.67 0.26
N ALA A 338 11.68 -16.33 0.73
CA ALA A 338 10.56 -17.27 0.75
C ALA A 338 10.18 -17.74 -0.65
N ALA A 339 10.18 -16.84 -1.64
CA ALA A 339 9.95 -17.18 -3.05
C ALA A 339 11.02 -18.11 -3.61
N PHE A 340 12.29 -17.89 -3.28
CA PHE A 340 13.38 -18.78 -3.66
C PHE A 340 13.16 -20.21 -3.11
N TYR A 341 12.87 -20.36 -1.83
CA TYR A 341 12.63 -21.68 -1.25
C TYR A 341 11.30 -22.30 -1.70
N ARG A 342 10.27 -21.51 -2.05
CA ARG A 342 9.07 -22.01 -2.72
C ARG A 342 9.44 -22.62 -4.08
N ASP A 343 10.29 -21.96 -4.84
CA ASP A 343 10.75 -22.47 -6.14
C ASP A 343 11.57 -23.75 -5.97
N VAL A 344 12.43 -23.83 -4.94
CA VAL A 344 13.14 -25.07 -4.55
C VAL A 344 12.16 -26.20 -4.26
N LEU A 345 11.13 -25.93 -3.44
CA LEU A 345 10.10 -26.91 -3.10
C LEU A 345 9.33 -27.36 -4.35
N ALA A 346 8.97 -26.44 -5.24
CA ALA A 346 8.27 -26.75 -6.48
C ALA A 346 9.08 -27.73 -7.36
N VAL A 347 10.39 -27.53 -7.48
CA VAL A 347 11.28 -28.45 -8.19
C VAL A 347 11.35 -29.80 -7.49
N GLN A 348 11.46 -29.85 -6.16
CA GLN A 348 11.53 -31.08 -5.38
C GLN A 348 10.28 -31.96 -5.51
N VAL A 349 9.09 -31.35 -5.60
CA VAL A 349 7.82 -32.08 -5.74
C VAL A 349 7.40 -32.28 -7.21
N GLY A 350 8.23 -31.86 -8.17
CA GLY A 350 7.95 -32.00 -9.60
C GLY A 350 6.78 -31.13 -10.10
N ALA A 351 6.48 -30.02 -9.42
CA ALA A 351 5.39 -29.13 -9.83
C ALA A 351 5.77 -28.32 -11.08
N THR A 352 4.84 -28.25 -12.04
CA THR A 352 5.00 -27.43 -13.25
C THR A 352 4.48 -26.02 -12.95
N VAL A 353 5.35 -25.17 -12.41
CA VAL A 353 5.03 -23.77 -12.10
C VAL A 353 6.12 -22.84 -12.59
N ASP A 354 5.76 -21.63 -12.90
CA ASP A 354 6.73 -20.58 -13.22
C ASP A 354 7.52 -20.18 -11.96
N LEU A 355 8.83 -20.16 -12.10
CA LEU A 355 9.73 -19.78 -11.02
C LEU A 355 9.71 -18.24 -10.86
N ALA A 356 9.61 -17.78 -9.62
CA ALA A 356 9.73 -16.36 -9.29
C ALA A 356 11.19 -15.89 -9.28
N SER A 357 12.14 -16.83 -9.07
CA SER A 357 13.58 -16.57 -8.95
C SER A 357 14.27 -16.64 -10.31
N ALA A 358 13.73 -15.93 -11.31
CA ALA A 358 14.33 -15.85 -12.64
C ALA A 358 15.79 -15.33 -12.55
N GLY A 359 16.69 -15.98 -13.28
CA GLY A 359 18.14 -15.74 -13.23
C GLY A 359 18.89 -16.54 -12.17
N HIS A 360 18.18 -17.23 -11.26
CA HIS A 360 18.75 -18.07 -10.19
C HIS A 360 18.30 -19.55 -10.31
N GLU A 361 17.82 -19.98 -11.48
CA GLU A 361 17.27 -21.33 -11.69
C GLU A 361 18.30 -22.44 -11.41
N SER A 362 19.58 -22.19 -11.70
CA SER A 362 20.68 -23.13 -11.40
C SER A 362 20.87 -23.31 -9.89
N ASP A 363 20.77 -22.23 -9.11
CA ASP A 363 20.87 -22.27 -7.65
C ASP A 363 19.65 -22.96 -7.04
N VAL A 364 18.45 -22.68 -7.55
CA VAL A 364 17.20 -23.35 -7.14
C VAL A 364 17.31 -24.86 -7.36
N ARG A 365 17.74 -25.32 -8.55
CA ARG A 365 17.89 -26.75 -8.87
C ARG A 365 18.97 -27.42 -8.04
N ARG A 366 20.11 -26.75 -7.83
CA ARG A 366 21.17 -27.25 -6.94
C ARG A 366 20.64 -27.42 -5.52
N GLN A 367 20.00 -26.42 -4.95
CA GLN A 367 19.43 -26.48 -3.61
C GLN A 367 18.33 -27.55 -3.49
N ALA A 368 17.55 -27.77 -4.54
CA ALA A 368 16.54 -28.83 -4.59
C ALA A 368 17.17 -30.23 -4.57
N ALA A 369 18.32 -30.42 -5.21
CA ALA A 369 19.04 -31.67 -5.20
C ALA A 369 19.80 -31.93 -3.87
N GLU A 370 20.24 -30.88 -3.19
CA GLU A 370 21.04 -30.96 -1.96
C GLU A 370 20.20 -31.05 -0.67
N SER A 371 18.88 -30.87 -0.75
CA SER A 371 18.00 -30.84 0.44
C SER A 371 16.67 -31.57 0.22
N SER A 372 16.02 -32.01 1.32
CA SER A 372 14.69 -32.62 1.25
C SER A 372 13.58 -31.57 1.24
N ALA A 373 12.38 -31.97 0.77
CA ALA A 373 11.19 -31.12 0.78
C ALA A 373 10.83 -30.65 2.20
N GLU A 374 10.97 -31.54 3.20
CA GLU A 374 10.72 -31.22 4.61
C GLU A 374 11.72 -30.17 5.13
N ALA A 375 13.00 -30.26 4.74
CA ALA A 375 14.00 -29.25 5.09
C ALA A 375 13.65 -27.89 4.46
N THR A 376 13.18 -27.90 3.22
CA THR A 376 12.76 -26.69 2.51
C THR A 376 11.53 -26.05 3.17
N VAL A 377 10.53 -26.84 3.60
CA VAL A 377 9.38 -26.35 4.35
C VAL A 377 9.81 -25.71 5.68
N ARG A 378 10.74 -26.35 6.42
CA ARG A 378 11.28 -25.75 7.67
C ARG A 378 11.98 -24.40 7.41
N ARG A 379 12.71 -24.25 6.30
CA ARG A 379 13.34 -22.98 5.90
C ARG A 379 12.30 -21.89 5.59
N ILE A 380 11.25 -22.23 4.85
CA ILE A 380 10.14 -21.31 4.61
C ILE A 380 9.52 -20.89 5.93
N GLN A 381 9.30 -21.83 6.84
CA GLN A 381 8.74 -21.54 8.15
C GLN A 381 9.64 -20.61 8.99
N ALA A 382 10.95 -20.80 8.97
CA ALA A 382 11.91 -19.91 9.65
C ALA A 382 11.83 -18.48 9.10
N ILE A 383 11.67 -18.31 7.79
CA ILE A 383 11.49 -16.99 7.18
C ILE A 383 10.17 -16.35 7.64
N MET A 384 9.06 -17.11 7.66
CA MET A 384 7.76 -16.60 8.12
C MET A 384 7.80 -16.20 9.60
N THR A 385 8.41 -17.02 10.46
CA THR A 385 8.62 -16.68 11.89
C THR A 385 9.46 -15.40 12.06
N CYS A 386 10.50 -15.21 11.24
CA CYS A 386 11.27 -13.96 11.26
C CYS A 386 10.37 -12.75 10.93
N ARG A 387 9.49 -12.84 9.93
CA ARG A 387 8.55 -11.78 9.56
C ARG A 387 7.61 -11.45 10.73
N GLU A 388 7.01 -12.48 11.36
CA GLU A 388 6.14 -12.31 12.54
C GLU A 388 6.86 -11.61 13.70
N ARG A 389 8.12 -11.99 13.97
CA ARG A 389 8.92 -11.35 15.02
C ARG A 389 9.23 -9.89 14.73
N LEU A 390 9.46 -9.54 13.48
CA LEU A 390 9.63 -8.14 13.08
C LEU A 390 8.34 -7.34 13.33
N GLU A 391 7.16 -7.92 13.16
CA GLU A 391 5.88 -7.28 13.50
C GLU A 391 5.71 -7.09 15.02
N LEU A 392 6.19 -8.04 15.82
CA LEU A 392 6.19 -7.97 17.28
C LEU A 392 7.28 -7.07 17.89
N ASN A 393 7.96 -6.24 17.09
CA ASN A 393 9.01 -5.31 17.53
C ASN A 393 10.29 -5.97 18.07
N VAL A 394 10.59 -7.21 17.71
CA VAL A 394 11.90 -7.81 17.98
C VAL A 394 12.99 -7.04 17.23
N ALA A 395 14.17 -6.90 17.82
CA ALA A 395 15.30 -6.24 17.18
C ALA A 395 15.60 -6.89 15.80
N PRO A 396 15.61 -6.13 14.70
CA PRO A 396 15.70 -6.69 13.35
C PRO A 396 16.92 -7.60 13.15
N LEU A 397 18.08 -7.21 13.67
CA LEU A 397 19.30 -8.03 13.54
C LEU A 397 19.11 -9.39 14.21
N LEU A 398 18.57 -9.44 15.42
CA LEU A 398 18.37 -10.68 16.16
C LEU A 398 17.40 -11.63 15.45
N ALA A 399 16.28 -11.10 14.93
CA ALA A 399 15.31 -11.91 14.19
C ALA A 399 15.90 -12.46 12.90
N VAL A 400 16.67 -11.66 12.17
CA VAL A 400 17.29 -12.07 10.89
C VAL A 400 18.46 -13.04 11.13
N GLU A 401 19.25 -12.88 12.20
CA GLU A 401 20.31 -13.82 12.58
C GLU A 401 19.73 -15.20 12.91
N GLU A 402 18.70 -15.28 13.72
CA GLU A 402 18.03 -16.54 14.03
C GLU A 402 17.51 -17.24 12.77
N MET A 403 16.84 -16.51 11.88
CA MET A 403 16.40 -17.04 10.59
C MET A 403 17.61 -17.57 9.79
N ALA A 404 18.67 -16.77 9.61
CA ALA A 404 19.83 -17.15 8.82
C ALA A 404 20.51 -18.41 9.35
N LEU A 405 20.57 -18.57 10.68
CA LEU A 405 21.06 -19.78 11.34
C LEU A 405 20.17 -21.00 11.02
N ALA A 406 18.83 -20.83 11.11
CA ALA A 406 17.88 -21.89 10.78
C ALA A 406 18.00 -22.31 9.30
N LEU A 407 18.24 -21.37 8.38
CA LEU A 407 18.47 -21.66 6.97
C LEU A 407 19.78 -22.42 6.72
N ALA A 408 20.84 -22.13 7.48
CA ALA A 408 22.15 -22.79 7.36
C ALA A 408 22.16 -24.21 7.95
N VAL A 409 21.52 -24.43 9.10
CA VAL A 409 21.46 -25.75 9.78
C VAL A 409 20.67 -26.79 8.99
N GLY A 410 19.71 -26.37 8.20
CA GLY A 410 18.91 -27.27 7.36
C GLY A 410 19.66 -27.93 6.20
N ASN A 411 20.97 -27.70 6.05
CA ASN A 411 21.85 -28.33 5.05
C ASN A 411 22.52 -29.63 5.55
N ARG A 412 22.14 -30.15 6.72
CA ARG A 412 22.62 -31.45 7.23
C ARG A 412 21.51 -32.47 7.32
#